data_95179ae235360259ba463f106ef7f582
#
_entry.id   95179ae235360259ba463f106ef7f582
#
_cell.length_a   1.000
_cell.length_b   1.000
_cell.length_c   1.000
_cell.angle_alpha   90.00
_cell.angle_beta   90.00
_cell.angle_gamma   90.00
#
_symmetry.space_group_name_H-M   'P 1'
#
loop_
_entity.id
_entity.type
_entity.pdbx_description
1 polymer ?
#
loop_
_entity_poly.entity_id
_entity_poly.type
_entity_poly.pdbx_seq_one_letter_code
_entity_poly.pdbx_strand_id
1 'polypeptide(L)'
;MVAKINRGVSLYGAVIYNQRKVDEATARIIAGNRMITDLTGNPHNVMQQTLWAFESYLAANRNTEKPVLHISLNPSVDDRLTDGQFAELAREYMQKMGYGDQPYIVYLHEDIDRRHVHIVSTCVKENGEKISDAYEWNRSMKACRELENRFGLKPVADKRNELLEPYLKKADYRDGDVKRQVGNILKSVFTAYRFQTFGEFSAMLSCFNIEAKQVRGEFEGSPYNGIVYTLTDDAGRPVCTPIKSSLIGKRFGYEGIEKRIAVNVRDFRNRKWQPKIHDAVT
;
A
#
# COMPACT_ATOMS: atom_id res chain seq x y z
N MET A 1 -9.19 2.23 9.26
CA MET A 1 -8.07 3.22 9.25
C MET A 1 -6.90 2.69 8.44
N VAL A 2 -6.24 3.53 7.62
CA VAL A 2 -5.02 3.17 6.87
C VAL A 2 -3.84 3.98 7.38
N ALA A 3 -2.75 3.32 7.73
CA ALA A 3 -1.48 3.98 8.03
C ALA A 3 -0.53 3.86 6.83
N LYS A 4 0.18 4.95 6.52
CA LYS A 4 1.29 4.96 5.56
C LYS A 4 2.54 5.41 6.29
N ILE A 5 3.63 4.67 6.15
CA ILE A 5 4.92 4.97 6.75
C ILE A 5 5.91 5.26 5.63
N ASN A 6 6.44 6.46 5.61
CA ASN A 6 7.49 6.89 4.70
C ASN A 6 8.76 7.19 5.49
N ARG A 7 9.92 6.95 4.88
CA ARG A 7 11.22 7.26 5.46
C ARG A 7 11.97 8.24 4.56
N GLY A 8 12.62 9.20 5.17
CA GLY A 8 13.37 10.23 4.48
C GLY A 8 14.70 10.55 5.17
N VAL A 9 15.52 11.32 4.47
CA VAL A 9 16.80 11.82 4.97
C VAL A 9 16.67 13.19 5.62
N SER A 10 15.66 13.99 5.22
CA SER A 10 15.52 15.39 5.62
C SER A 10 14.39 15.58 6.62
N LEU A 11 14.74 15.85 7.86
CA LEU A 11 13.78 16.29 8.88
C LEU A 11 13.15 17.64 8.46
N TYR A 12 13.98 18.59 8.03
CA TYR A 12 13.51 19.90 7.57
C TYR A 12 12.44 19.76 6.48
N GLY A 13 12.69 18.91 5.47
CA GLY A 13 11.72 18.65 4.40
C GLY A 13 10.38 18.09 4.90
N ALA A 14 10.41 17.18 5.88
CA ALA A 14 9.19 16.61 6.47
C ALA A 14 8.43 17.65 7.31
N VAL A 15 9.13 18.49 8.08
CA VAL A 15 8.52 19.52 8.92
C VAL A 15 7.97 20.66 8.06
N ILE A 16 8.73 21.18 7.10
CA ILE A 16 8.32 22.32 6.26
C ILE A 16 7.10 21.96 5.38
N TYR A 17 7.00 20.71 4.92
CA TYR A 17 5.82 20.23 4.19
C TYR A 17 4.54 20.41 5.02
N ASN A 18 4.58 20.00 6.28
CA ASN A 18 3.42 20.11 7.17
C ASN A 18 3.20 21.56 7.64
N GLN A 19 4.30 22.31 7.88
CA GLN A 19 4.20 23.71 8.29
C GLN A 19 3.52 24.58 7.23
N ARG A 20 3.82 24.37 5.95
CA ARG A 20 3.11 25.07 4.86
C ARG A 20 1.60 24.86 4.92
N LYS A 21 1.13 23.67 5.27
CA LYS A 21 -0.29 23.38 5.45
C LYS A 21 -0.88 24.09 6.66
N VAL A 22 -0.08 24.29 7.71
CA VAL A 22 -0.48 25.11 8.86
C VAL A 22 -0.59 26.59 8.46
N ASP A 23 0.39 27.11 7.71
CA ASP A 23 0.41 28.48 7.21
C ASP A 23 -0.77 28.76 6.24
N GLU A 24 -1.17 27.76 5.46
CA GLU A 24 -2.33 27.76 4.56
C GLU A 24 -3.68 27.58 5.32
N ALA A 25 -3.67 27.45 6.65
CA ALA A 25 -4.84 27.16 7.51
C ALA A 25 -5.58 25.87 7.12
N THR A 26 -4.90 24.94 6.43
CA THR A 26 -5.43 23.61 6.05
C THR A 26 -4.94 22.50 6.96
N ALA A 27 -4.07 22.82 7.92
CA ALA A 27 -3.61 21.92 8.96
C ALA A 27 -3.36 22.69 10.26
N ARG A 28 -3.22 21.96 11.38
CA ARG A 28 -2.79 22.49 12.69
C ARG A 28 -2.01 21.45 13.46
N ILE A 29 -1.16 21.90 14.37
CA ILE A 29 -0.42 21.04 15.30
C ILE A 29 -1.38 20.69 16.45
N ILE A 30 -1.53 19.41 16.76
CA ILE A 30 -2.46 18.93 17.79
C ILE A 30 -1.76 18.18 18.93
N ALA A 31 -0.53 17.71 18.73
CA ALA A 31 0.25 17.04 19.77
C ALA A 31 1.74 17.06 19.46
N GLY A 32 2.55 16.86 20.49
CA GLY A 32 3.99 16.61 20.41
C GLY A 32 4.44 15.70 21.55
N ASN A 33 5.56 15.02 21.38
CA ASN A 33 6.20 14.20 22.40
C ASN A 33 7.69 14.53 22.47
N ARG A 34 8.24 14.64 23.69
CA ARG A 34 9.65 15.02 23.94
C ARG A 34 10.08 16.29 23.22
N MET A 35 9.17 17.25 23.16
CA MET A 35 9.39 18.55 22.56
C MET A 35 8.99 19.64 23.57
N ILE A 36 9.71 20.72 23.57
CA ILE A 36 9.29 21.93 24.30
C ILE A 36 8.20 22.56 23.42
N THR A 37 6.96 22.21 23.71
CA THR A 37 5.84 22.70 22.90
C THR A 37 5.04 23.74 23.67
N ASP A 38 5.35 24.99 23.43
CA ASP A 38 4.29 26.00 23.41
C ASP A 38 3.59 25.90 22.04
N LEU A 39 2.59 25.01 21.94
CA LEU A 39 1.81 24.82 20.72
C LEU A 39 1.00 26.07 20.35
N THR A 40 0.97 27.08 21.23
CA THR A 40 0.28 28.37 21.05
C THR A 40 1.21 29.46 20.53
N GLY A 41 2.51 29.17 20.43
CA GLY A 41 3.53 30.12 20.01
C GLY A 41 3.56 30.40 18.50
N ASN A 42 4.42 31.34 18.12
CA ASN A 42 4.66 31.66 16.71
C ASN A 42 5.07 30.39 15.92
N PRO A 43 4.40 30.07 14.80
CA PRO A 43 4.68 28.85 14.00
C PRO A 43 6.16 28.67 13.62
N HIS A 44 6.89 29.77 13.39
CA HIS A 44 8.31 29.72 13.09
C HIS A 44 9.15 29.23 14.28
N ASN A 45 8.81 29.64 15.50
CA ASN A 45 9.46 29.17 16.71
C ASN A 45 9.18 27.69 16.97
N VAL A 46 7.95 27.23 16.70
CA VAL A 46 7.58 25.83 16.83
C VAL A 46 8.40 24.96 15.86
N MET A 47 8.62 25.41 14.63
CA MET A 47 9.44 24.70 13.65
C MET A 47 10.90 24.58 14.13
N GLN A 48 11.51 25.66 14.62
CA GLN A 48 12.88 25.62 15.14
C GLN A 48 13.02 24.71 16.36
N GLN A 49 12.09 24.82 17.31
CA GLN A 49 12.06 23.94 18.50
C GLN A 49 11.90 22.47 18.11
N THR A 50 11.07 22.20 17.08
CA THR A 50 10.93 20.86 16.52
C THR A 50 12.27 20.34 15.99
N LEU A 51 12.97 21.11 15.17
CA LEU A 51 14.27 20.70 14.62
C LEU A 51 15.30 20.41 15.72
N TRP A 52 15.39 21.26 16.74
CA TRP A 52 16.29 21.05 17.87
C TRP A 52 15.98 19.81 18.70
N ALA A 53 14.70 19.50 18.92
CA ALA A 53 14.29 18.31 19.67
C ALA A 53 14.75 16.99 19.01
N PHE A 54 14.99 17.00 17.71
CA PHE A 54 15.45 15.83 16.96
C PHE A 54 16.97 15.76 16.79
N GLU A 55 17.67 16.86 17.04
CA GLU A 55 19.08 16.98 16.68
C GLU A 55 19.95 15.92 17.38
N SER A 56 19.77 15.70 18.69
CA SER A 56 20.52 14.69 19.45
C SER A 56 20.31 13.28 18.91
N TYR A 57 19.08 12.95 18.55
CA TYR A 57 18.73 11.63 18.01
C TYR A 57 19.35 11.40 16.62
N LEU A 58 19.26 12.39 15.74
CA LEU A 58 19.82 12.29 14.38
C LEU A 58 21.36 12.29 14.40
N ALA A 59 21.97 13.00 15.35
CA ALA A 59 23.41 13.03 15.53
C ALA A 59 23.97 11.72 16.11
N ALA A 60 23.17 10.99 16.93
CA ALA A 60 23.58 9.77 17.60
C ALA A 60 23.87 8.61 16.64
N ASN A 61 23.27 8.60 15.43
CA ASN A 61 23.52 7.56 14.44
C ASN A 61 23.52 8.10 13.01
N ARG A 62 24.70 8.32 12.46
CA ARG A 62 24.90 8.81 11.08
C ARG A 62 24.90 7.70 10.02
N ASN A 63 24.88 6.42 10.44
CA ASN A 63 24.90 5.28 9.51
C ASN A 63 23.49 4.91 9.02
N THR A 64 22.44 5.45 9.66
CA THR A 64 21.07 5.22 9.21
C THR A 64 20.75 6.15 8.05
N GLU A 65 20.66 5.62 6.83
CA GLU A 65 20.45 6.40 5.60
C GLU A 65 19.14 7.22 5.60
N LYS A 66 18.07 6.70 6.19
CA LYS A 66 16.73 7.33 6.21
C LYS A 66 16.16 7.36 7.63
N PRO A 67 16.73 8.21 8.52
CA PRO A 67 16.35 8.21 9.92
C PRO A 67 14.99 8.86 10.22
N VAL A 68 14.48 9.69 9.31
CA VAL A 68 13.24 10.46 9.51
C VAL A 68 12.03 9.63 9.10
N LEU A 69 11.04 9.58 9.99
CA LEU A 69 9.74 8.95 9.76
C LEU A 69 8.71 10.03 9.46
N HIS A 70 7.92 9.81 8.42
CA HIS A 70 6.71 10.57 8.12
C HIS A 70 5.54 9.59 7.98
N ILE A 71 4.69 9.55 8.99
CA ILE A 71 3.59 8.59 9.10
C ILE A 71 2.28 9.36 8.89
N SER A 72 1.37 8.84 8.07
CA SER A 72 0.01 9.36 8.01
C SER A 72 -0.99 8.31 8.49
N LEU A 73 -1.90 8.72 9.39
CA LEU A 73 -3.03 7.91 9.85
C LEU A 73 -4.30 8.46 9.25
N ASN A 74 -5.00 7.61 8.53
CA ASN A 74 -6.14 7.97 7.69
C ASN A 74 -7.37 7.16 8.10
N PRO A 75 -8.23 7.68 9.02
CA PRO A 75 -9.54 7.11 9.31
C PRO A 75 -10.46 7.16 8.06
N SER A 76 -11.64 6.56 8.13
CA SER A 76 -12.65 6.70 7.08
C SER A 76 -13.15 8.15 6.99
N VAL A 77 -13.65 8.54 5.83
CA VAL A 77 -14.33 9.85 5.66
C VAL A 77 -15.57 10.01 6.55
N ASP A 78 -16.15 8.90 6.98
CA ASP A 78 -17.33 8.87 7.86
C ASP A 78 -16.96 8.92 9.34
N ASP A 79 -15.69 8.66 9.70
CA ASP A 79 -15.25 8.71 11.08
C ASP A 79 -15.20 10.16 11.58
N ARG A 80 -15.81 10.41 12.74
CA ARG A 80 -15.83 11.73 13.36
C ARG A 80 -15.04 11.70 14.66
N LEU A 81 -13.78 12.13 14.59
CA LEU A 81 -12.91 12.26 15.74
C LEU A 81 -12.69 13.72 16.10
N THR A 82 -12.64 14.03 17.40
CA THR A 82 -12.18 15.34 17.90
C THR A 82 -10.65 15.43 17.77
N ASP A 83 -10.10 16.64 17.90
CA ASP A 83 -8.66 16.86 17.88
C ASP A 83 -7.93 16.07 18.98
N GLY A 84 -8.53 16.06 20.19
CA GLY A 84 -8.00 15.25 21.31
C GLY A 84 -7.98 13.74 21.01
N GLN A 85 -9.03 13.23 20.36
CA GLN A 85 -9.07 11.84 19.93
C GLN A 85 -8.04 11.52 18.83
N PHE A 86 -7.81 12.45 17.88
CA PHE A 86 -6.74 12.32 16.91
C PHE A 86 -5.35 12.33 17.56
N ALA A 87 -5.13 13.18 18.54
CA ALA A 87 -3.88 13.23 19.30
C ALA A 87 -3.64 11.92 20.07
N GLU A 88 -4.67 11.39 20.72
CA GLU A 88 -4.60 10.12 21.43
C GLU A 88 -4.38 8.93 20.47
N LEU A 89 -5.09 8.91 19.35
CA LEU A 89 -4.92 7.91 18.29
C LEU A 89 -3.46 7.88 17.78
N ALA A 90 -2.88 9.05 17.53
CA ALA A 90 -1.48 9.17 17.10
C ALA A 90 -0.51 8.66 18.18
N ARG A 91 -0.70 9.06 19.43
CA ARG A 91 0.10 8.64 20.58
C ARG A 91 0.11 7.12 20.73
N GLU A 92 -1.06 6.50 20.69
CA GLU A 92 -1.17 5.04 20.84
C GLU A 92 -0.60 4.29 19.64
N TYR A 93 -0.78 4.80 18.43
CA TYR A 93 -0.15 4.22 17.25
C TYR A 93 1.36 4.23 17.39
N MET A 94 1.96 5.36 17.80
CA MET A 94 3.40 5.47 18.04
C MET A 94 3.87 4.48 19.12
N GLN A 95 3.13 4.34 20.21
CA GLN A 95 3.43 3.37 21.26
C GLN A 95 3.41 1.94 20.74
N LYS A 96 2.35 1.55 20.01
CA LYS A 96 2.21 0.19 19.45
C LYS A 96 3.28 -0.14 18.40
N MET A 97 3.77 0.87 17.69
CA MET A 97 4.83 0.73 16.70
C MET A 97 6.25 0.72 17.34
N GLY A 98 6.38 0.98 18.64
CA GLY A 98 7.66 1.06 19.34
C GLY A 98 8.36 2.41 19.21
N TYR A 99 7.61 3.44 18.82
CA TYR A 99 8.10 4.82 18.69
C TYR A 99 7.56 5.75 19.80
N GLY A 100 6.95 5.21 20.85
CA GLY A 100 6.33 5.99 21.93
C GLY A 100 7.29 6.89 22.69
N ASP A 101 8.56 6.48 22.81
CA ASP A 101 9.62 7.23 23.47
C ASP A 101 10.42 8.14 22.53
N GLN A 102 10.04 8.21 21.26
CA GLN A 102 10.70 9.06 20.29
C GLN A 102 10.17 10.50 20.34
N PRO A 103 10.98 11.51 19.95
CA PRO A 103 10.43 12.81 19.66
C PRO A 103 9.52 12.71 18.45
N TYR A 104 8.33 13.29 18.54
CA TYR A 104 7.43 13.42 17.39
C TYR A 104 6.51 14.61 17.52
N ILE A 105 6.06 15.09 16.38
CA ILE A 105 5.04 16.13 16.24
C ILE A 105 3.90 15.62 15.39
N VAL A 106 2.67 15.98 15.75
CA VAL A 106 1.43 15.53 15.13
C VAL A 106 0.71 16.71 14.52
N TYR A 107 0.50 16.66 13.22
CA TYR A 107 -0.28 17.62 12.44
C TYR A 107 -1.61 17.00 12.04
N LEU A 108 -2.70 17.70 12.32
CA LEU A 108 -4.02 17.36 11.79
C LEU A 108 -4.25 18.11 10.50
N HIS A 109 -4.53 17.42 9.42
CA HIS A 109 -4.78 17.94 8.08
C HIS A 109 -6.27 17.87 7.73
N GLU A 110 -6.78 18.94 7.11
CA GLU A 110 -8.14 19.12 6.62
C GLU A 110 -8.16 19.62 5.16
N ASP A 111 -7.06 19.37 4.42
CA ASP A 111 -6.87 19.79 3.03
C ASP A 111 -7.58 18.90 1.99
N ILE A 112 -8.20 17.83 2.44
CA ILE A 112 -9.04 16.92 1.63
C ILE A 112 -10.33 16.60 2.40
N ASP A 113 -11.31 16.00 1.77
CA ASP A 113 -12.61 15.65 2.37
C ASP A 113 -12.52 14.81 3.67
N ARG A 114 -11.37 14.23 3.93
CA ARG A 114 -11.10 13.38 5.08
C ARG A 114 -10.08 14.03 6.00
N ARG A 115 -10.46 14.20 7.27
CA ARG A 115 -9.50 14.57 8.32
C ARG A 115 -8.50 13.42 8.55
N HIS A 116 -7.23 13.76 8.63
CA HIS A 116 -6.16 12.78 8.82
C HIS A 116 -4.97 13.42 9.53
N VAL A 117 -4.14 12.61 10.18
CA VAL A 117 -2.96 13.12 10.87
C VAL A 117 -1.69 12.70 10.17
N HIS A 118 -0.73 13.63 10.19
CA HIS A 118 0.66 13.40 9.83
C HIS A 118 1.53 13.46 11.09
N ILE A 119 2.37 12.45 11.27
CA ILE A 119 3.30 12.36 12.39
C ILE A 119 4.71 12.39 11.80
N VAL A 120 5.52 13.35 12.25
CA VAL A 120 6.96 13.39 11.92
C VAL A 120 7.73 12.92 13.14
N SER A 121 8.62 11.93 12.96
CA SER A 121 9.42 11.32 14.01
C SER A 121 10.78 10.83 13.48
N THR A 122 11.56 10.12 14.30
CA THR A 122 12.79 9.45 13.90
C THR A 122 12.80 8.00 14.33
N CYS A 123 13.47 7.14 13.55
CA CYS A 123 13.70 5.74 13.91
C CYS A 123 15.01 5.51 14.67
N VAL A 124 15.75 6.56 15.00
CA VAL A 124 16.99 6.49 15.80
C VAL A 124 16.68 6.90 17.22
N LYS A 125 17.05 6.06 18.20
CA LYS A 125 16.94 6.36 19.62
C LYS A 125 18.05 7.33 20.05
N GLU A 126 17.90 7.93 21.21
CA GLU A 126 18.90 8.85 21.78
C GLU A 126 20.27 8.18 22.01
N ASN A 127 20.30 6.87 22.28
CA ASN A 127 21.51 6.08 22.40
C ASN A 127 22.12 5.63 21.05
N GLY A 128 21.59 6.10 19.93
CA GLY A 128 22.06 5.77 18.58
C GLY A 128 21.53 4.43 18.02
N GLU A 129 20.76 3.66 18.79
CA GLU A 129 20.17 2.42 18.32
C GLU A 129 19.04 2.70 17.31
N LYS A 130 19.04 2.00 16.17
CA LYS A 130 17.93 2.06 15.22
C LYS A 130 16.77 1.17 15.68
N ILE A 131 15.57 1.73 15.78
CA ILE A 131 14.35 0.97 16.02
C ILE A 131 14.09 0.06 14.82
N SER A 132 13.86 -1.23 15.08
CA SER A 132 13.68 -2.26 14.05
C SER A 132 12.44 -1.99 13.20
N ASP A 133 12.64 -2.03 11.89
CA ASP A 133 11.58 -2.00 10.88
C ASP A 133 11.15 -3.40 10.40
N ALA A 134 11.65 -4.45 11.05
CA ALA A 134 11.24 -5.82 10.74
C ALA A 134 9.72 -5.98 10.90
N TYR A 135 9.10 -6.56 9.87
CA TYR A 135 7.64 -6.76 9.81
C TYR A 135 6.81 -5.49 10.08
N GLU A 136 7.35 -4.31 9.81
CA GLU A 136 6.73 -3.01 10.11
C GLU A 136 5.30 -2.92 9.55
N TRP A 137 5.09 -3.37 8.32
CA TRP A 137 3.77 -3.38 7.71
C TRP A 137 2.76 -4.25 8.51
N ASN A 138 3.16 -5.46 8.93
CA ASN A 138 2.29 -6.35 9.70
C ASN A 138 1.97 -5.76 11.07
N ARG A 139 2.97 -5.18 11.76
CA ARG A 139 2.78 -4.48 13.05
C ARG A 139 1.84 -3.29 12.89
N SER A 140 2.03 -2.49 11.85
CA SER A 140 1.19 -1.34 11.54
C SER A 140 -0.26 -1.74 11.27
N MET A 141 -0.47 -2.80 10.48
CA MET A 141 -1.82 -3.32 10.22
C MET A 141 -2.50 -3.80 11.50
N LYS A 142 -1.77 -4.53 12.36
CA LYS A 142 -2.29 -4.98 13.66
C LYS A 142 -2.66 -3.79 14.54
N ALA A 143 -1.76 -2.81 14.68
CA ALA A 143 -2.01 -1.59 15.42
C ALA A 143 -3.25 -0.84 14.90
N CYS A 144 -3.40 -0.71 13.58
CA CYS A 144 -4.59 -0.09 12.98
C CYS A 144 -5.89 -0.82 13.36
N ARG A 145 -5.94 -2.16 13.32
CA ARG A 145 -7.14 -2.93 13.70
C ARG A 145 -7.50 -2.77 15.17
N GLU A 146 -6.50 -2.79 16.05
CA GLU A 146 -6.71 -2.58 17.49
C GLU A 146 -7.24 -1.16 17.78
N LEU A 147 -6.70 -0.15 17.09
CA LEU A 147 -7.13 1.24 17.25
C LEU A 147 -8.51 1.49 16.64
N GLU A 148 -8.85 0.88 15.52
CA GLU A 148 -10.20 0.92 14.95
C GLU A 148 -11.24 0.43 15.98
N ASN A 149 -10.97 -0.70 16.62
CA ASN A 149 -11.87 -1.26 17.64
C ASN A 149 -11.97 -0.34 18.87
N ARG A 150 -10.84 0.21 19.33
CA ARG A 150 -10.80 1.06 20.52
C ARG A 150 -11.52 2.39 20.33
N PHE A 151 -11.32 3.03 19.18
CA PHE A 151 -11.91 4.33 18.87
C PHE A 151 -13.27 4.24 18.16
N GLY A 152 -13.79 3.02 17.96
CA GLY A 152 -15.07 2.81 17.26
C GLY A 152 -15.05 3.26 15.81
N LEU A 153 -13.88 3.19 15.15
CA LEU A 153 -13.72 3.62 13.76
C LEU A 153 -14.26 2.56 12.81
N LYS A 154 -14.74 3.00 11.65
CA LYS A 154 -15.10 2.07 10.58
C LYS A 154 -13.88 1.27 10.17
N PRO A 155 -13.95 -0.08 10.24
CA PRO A 155 -12.87 -0.90 9.71
C PRO A 155 -12.69 -0.53 8.25
N VAL A 156 -11.46 -0.20 7.85
CA VAL A 156 -11.17 -0.21 6.41
C VAL A 156 -11.33 -1.65 5.98
N ALA A 157 -12.34 -1.91 5.18
CA ALA A 157 -12.54 -3.21 4.55
C ALA A 157 -11.16 -3.66 4.05
N ASP A 158 -10.75 -4.83 4.48
CA ASP A 158 -9.48 -5.36 4.03
C ASP A 158 -9.61 -5.45 2.51
N LYS A 159 -8.91 -4.58 1.79
CA LYS A 159 -8.97 -4.60 0.31
C LYS A 159 -8.57 -5.96 -0.26
N ARG A 160 -8.00 -6.84 0.57
CA ARG A 160 -7.91 -8.26 0.24
C ARG A 160 -9.28 -8.94 0.18
N ASN A 161 -10.28 -8.48 0.94
CA ASN A 161 -11.64 -9.02 0.90
C ASN A 161 -12.52 -8.29 -0.13
N GLU A 162 -12.27 -7.00 -0.42
CA GLU A 162 -12.86 -6.35 -1.60
C GLU A 162 -12.23 -6.82 -2.92
N LEU A 163 -10.98 -7.31 -2.89
CA LEU A 163 -10.37 -8.06 -3.99
C LEU A 163 -10.93 -9.50 -4.12
N LEU A 164 -11.89 -9.90 -3.28
CA LEU A 164 -12.65 -11.14 -3.43
C LEU A 164 -13.86 -10.98 -4.37
N GLU A 165 -14.29 -9.76 -4.64
CA GLU A 165 -15.03 -9.48 -5.87
C GLU A 165 -13.98 -9.30 -6.99
N PRO A 166 -13.92 -10.22 -7.94
CA PRO A 166 -12.92 -10.11 -8.99
C PRO A 166 -13.19 -8.81 -9.76
N TYR A 167 -12.15 -8.03 -9.98
CA TYR A 167 -12.23 -6.87 -10.87
C TYR A 167 -12.43 -7.38 -12.30
N LEU A 168 -13.69 -7.63 -12.63
CA LEU A 168 -14.13 -8.25 -13.88
C LEU A 168 -14.41 -7.23 -14.98
N LYS A 169 -13.83 -6.03 -14.88
CA LYS A 169 -13.92 -5.02 -15.92
C LYS A 169 -12.96 -5.36 -17.07
N LYS A 170 -13.43 -5.27 -18.32
CA LYS A 170 -12.59 -5.38 -19.51
C LYS A 170 -11.47 -4.33 -19.46
N ALA A 171 -10.30 -4.70 -19.93
CA ALA A 171 -9.20 -3.75 -20.09
C ALA A 171 -9.52 -2.76 -21.22
N ASP A 172 -9.24 -1.48 -20.98
CA ASP A 172 -9.36 -0.43 -21.97
C ASP A 172 -8.00 0.27 -22.15
N TYR A 173 -7.43 0.20 -23.33
CA TYR A 173 -6.14 0.82 -23.66
C TYR A 173 -6.17 2.36 -23.57
N ARG A 174 -7.37 2.97 -23.58
CA ARG A 174 -7.57 4.42 -23.46
C ARG A 174 -7.49 4.90 -22.01
N ASP A 175 -7.63 4.00 -21.05
CA ASP A 175 -7.74 4.29 -19.62
C ASP A 175 -6.37 4.26 -18.89
N GLY A 176 -5.28 4.62 -19.59
CA GLY A 176 -3.95 4.83 -18.98
C GLY A 176 -3.15 3.55 -18.76
N ASP A 177 -2.58 3.32 -17.57
CA ASP A 177 -1.58 2.30 -17.26
C ASP A 177 -2.02 0.86 -17.63
N VAL A 178 -1.75 0.48 -18.89
CA VAL A 178 -2.03 -0.84 -19.48
C VAL A 178 -1.44 -1.97 -18.64
N LYS A 179 -0.19 -1.81 -18.17
CA LYS A 179 0.49 -2.82 -17.37
C LYS A 179 -0.24 -3.08 -16.05
N ARG A 180 -0.73 -2.02 -15.39
CA ARG A 180 -1.48 -2.12 -14.13
C ARG A 180 -2.83 -2.81 -14.37
N GLN A 181 -3.53 -2.48 -15.45
CA GLN A 181 -4.79 -3.11 -15.81
C GLN A 181 -4.61 -4.61 -16.03
N VAL A 182 -3.65 -5.02 -16.88
CA VAL A 182 -3.30 -6.43 -17.11
C VAL A 182 -2.97 -7.14 -15.80
N GLY A 183 -2.12 -6.53 -14.97
CA GLY A 183 -1.74 -7.10 -13.67
C GLY A 183 -2.93 -7.31 -12.72
N ASN A 184 -3.89 -6.39 -12.69
CA ASN A 184 -5.07 -6.49 -11.85
C ASN A 184 -6.04 -7.58 -12.34
N ILE A 185 -6.27 -7.66 -13.66
CA ILE A 185 -7.12 -8.69 -14.27
C ILE A 185 -6.51 -10.08 -14.05
N LEU A 186 -5.20 -10.24 -14.26
CA LEU A 186 -4.51 -11.50 -13.97
C LEU A 186 -4.66 -11.93 -12.51
N LYS A 187 -4.52 -11.00 -11.55
CA LYS A 187 -4.76 -11.29 -10.12
C LYS A 187 -6.19 -11.77 -9.88
N SER A 188 -7.16 -11.10 -10.49
CA SER A 188 -8.59 -11.42 -10.33
C SER A 188 -8.91 -12.77 -10.94
N VAL A 189 -8.42 -13.07 -12.14
CA VAL A 189 -8.60 -14.38 -12.80
C VAL A 189 -7.98 -15.50 -11.97
N PHE A 190 -6.78 -15.33 -11.42
CA PHE A 190 -6.13 -16.30 -10.54
C PHE A 190 -6.88 -16.54 -9.24
N THR A 191 -7.60 -15.55 -8.73
CA THR A 191 -8.35 -15.65 -7.48
C THR A 191 -9.72 -16.24 -7.69
N ALA A 192 -10.46 -15.75 -8.70
CA ALA A 192 -11.87 -16.07 -8.90
C ALA A 192 -12.09 -17.35 -9.72
N TYR A 193 -11.18 -17.66 -10.64
CA TYR A 193 -11.36 -18.77 -11.57
C TYR A 193 -10.41 -19.92 -11.35
N ARG A 194 -10.81 -21.09 -11.84
CA ARG A 194 -10.00 -22.29 -11.92
C ARG A 194 -9.93 -22.73 -13.37
N PHE A 195 -8.71 -22.98 -13.84
CA PHE A 195 -8.43 -23.44 -15.20
C PHE A 195 -7.49 -24.63 -15.12
N GLN A 196 -7.64 -25.56 -16.03
CA GLN A 196 -6.89 -26.82 -16.07
C GLN A 196 -5.89 -26.88 -17.23
N THR A 197 -6.02 -25.94 -18.18
CA THR A 197 -5.14 -25.83 -19.34
C THR A 197 -4.76 -24.38 -19.60
N PHE A 198 -3.68 -24.18 -20.32
CA PHE A 198 -3.30 -22.84 -20.80
C PHE A 198 -4.35 -22.28 -21.77
N GLY A 199 -5.00 -23.13 -22.58
CA GLY A 199 -6.07 -22.71 -23.48
C GLY A 199 -7.26 -22.14 -22.74
N GLU A 200 -7.73 -22.78 -21.66
CA GLU A 200 -8.79 -22.24 -20.79
C GLU A 200 -8.41 -20.92 -20.15
N PHE A 201 -7.17 -20.83 -19.65
CA PHE A 201 -6.64 -19.59 -19.09
C PHE A 201 -6.63 -18.45 -20.11
N SER A 202 -6.15 -18.71 -21.34
CA SER A 202 -6.13 -17.75 -22.43
C SER A 202 -7.53 -17.33 -22.86
N ALA A 203 -8.46 -18.29 -22.97
CA ALA A 203 -9.86 -18.02 -23.30
C ALA A 203 -10.56 -17.13 -22.24
N MET A 204 -10.30 -17.37 -20.96
CA MET A 204 -10.79 -16.48 -19.90
C MET A 204 -10.24 -15.06 -20.02
N LEU A 205 -8.96 -14.92 -20.31
CA LEU A 205 -8.35 -13.60 -20.46
C LEU A 205 -8.89 -12.82 -21.67
N SER A 206 -9.26 -13.53 -22.76
CA SER A 206 -9.85 -12.89 -23.93
C SER A 206 -11.21 -12.23 -23.63
N CYS A 207 -11.97 -12.76 -22.64
CA CYS A 207 -13.20 -12.10 -22.16
C CYS A 207 -12.92 -10.71 -21.55
N PHE A 208 -11.68 -10.44 -21.16
CA PHE A 208 -11.23 -9.17 -20.57
C PHE A 208 -10.34 -8.34 -21.50
N ASN A 209 -10.40 -8.59 -22.80
CA ASN A 209 -9.58 -7.90 -23.80
C ASN A 209 -8.06 -8.11 -23.60
N ILE A 210 -7.65 -9.30 -23.15
CA ILE A 210 -6.25 -9.68 -22.98
C ILE A 210 -5.98 -10.98 -23.73
N GLU A 211 -5.05 -10.92 -24.69
CA GLU A 211 -4.48 -12.09 -25.34
C GLU A 211 -3.25 -12.56 -24.55
N ALA A 212 -3.18 -13.87 -24.22
CA ALA A 212 -2.02 -14.50 -23.62
C ALA A 212 -1.38 -15.45 -24.63
N LYS A 213 -0.08 -15.27 -24.92
CA LYS A 213 0.69 -16.14 -25.81
C LYS A 213 1.90 -16.74 -25.11
N GLN A 214 2.09 -18.05 -25.27
CA GLN A 214 3.34 -18.70 -24.91
C GLN A 214 4.40 -18.36 -25.97
N VAL A 215 5.57 -17.98 -25.52
CA VAL A 215 6.74 -17.73 -26.36
C VAL A 215 7.86 -18.66 -25.96
N ARG A 216 8.51 -19.25 -26.94
CA ARG A 216 9.68 -20.11 -26.76
C ARG A 216 10.85 -19.47 -27.47
N GLY A 217 12.02 -19.56 -26.91
CA GLY A 217 13.24 -19.02 -27.49
C GLY A 217 14.47 -19.63 -26.85
N GLU A 218 15.62 -19.18 -27.28
CA GLU A 218 16.93 -19.55 -26.76
C GLU A 218 17.66 -18.27 -26.38
N PHE A 219 18.28 -18.26 -25.21
CA PHE A 219 19.12 -17.18 -24.75
C PHE A 219 20.45 -17.77 -24.21
N GLU A 220 21.56 -17.33 -24.76
CA GLU A 220 22.91 -17.84 -24.42
C GLU A 220 23.01 -19.38 -24.43
N GLY A 221 22.43 -20.03 -25.47
CA GLY A 221 22.43 -21.49 -25.62
C GLY A 221 21.46 -22.23 -24.68
N SER A 222 20.68 -21.51 -23.85
CA SER A 222 19.68 -22.10 -22.94
C SER A 222 18.26 -21.83 -23.44
N PRO A 223 17.43 -22.89 -23.64
CA PRO A 223 16.04 -22.70 -24.04
C PRO A 223 15.23 -22.09 -22.93
N TYR A 224 14.34 -21.14 -23.28
CA TYR A 224 13.40 -20.56 -22.33
C TYR A 224 11.97 -20.63 -22.81
N ASN A 225 11.04 -20.76 -21.86
CA ASN A 225 9.62 -20.61 -22.07
C ASN A 225 9.13 -19.34 -21.36
N GLY A 226 8.37 -18.52 -22.06
CA GLY A 226 7.81 -17.27 -21.53
C GLY A 226 6.33 -17.13 -21.85
N ILE A 227 5.70 -16.13 -21.25
CA ILE A 227 4.35 -15.70 -21.60
C ILE A 227 4.41 -14.19 -21.85
N VAL A 228 3.71 -13.76 -22.89
CA VAL A 228 3.44 -12.36 -23.16
C VAL A 228 1.93 -12.11 -23.14
N TYR A 229 1.56 -10.92 -22.69
CA TYR A 229 0.18 -10.47 -22.60
C TYR A 229 0.01 -9.24 -23.46
N THR A 230 -1.03 -9.21 -24.30
CA THR A 230 -1.32 -8.11 -25.21
C THR A 230 -2.76 -7.66 -24.99
N LEU A 231 -2.99 -6.34 -24.82
CA LEU A 231 -4.35 -5.83 -24.85
C LEU A 231 -4.90 -5.91 -26.28
N THR A 232 -6.18 -6.26 -26.36
CA THR A 232 -6.94 -6.29 -27.59
C THR A 232 -8.12 -5.31 -27.51
N ASP A 233 -8.66 -4.94 -28.67
CA ASP A 233 -9.97 -4.32 -28.75
C ASP A 233 -11.10 -5.37 -28.59
N ASP A 234 -12.36 -4.93 -28.62
CA ASP A 234 -13.52 -5.81 -28.52
C ASP A 234 -13.64 -6.80 -29.71
N ALA A 235 -12.90 -6.56 -30.80
CA ALA A 235 -12.79 -7.46 -31.94
C ALA A 235 -11.61 -8.44 -31.85
N GLY A 236 -10.88 -8.42 -30.74
CA GLY A 236 -9.70 -9.27 -30.49
C GLY A 236 -8.43 -8.82 -31.21
N ARG A 237 -8.39 -7.61 -31.78
CA ARG A 237 -7.21 -7.10 -32.49
C ARG A 237 -6.24 -6.46 -31.49
N PRO A 238 -4.92 -6.76 -31.55
CA PRO A 238 -3.93 -6.16 -30.67
C PRO A 238 -3.91 -4.63 -30.77
N VAL A 239 -3.92 -3.95 -29.62
CA VAL A 239 -3.92 -2.46 -29.53
C VAL A 239 -2.71 -1.90 -28.79
N CYS A 240 -1.80 -2.75 -28.33
CA CYS A 240 -0.56 -2.34 -27.69
C CYS A 240 0.56 -3.35 -27.92
N THR A 241 1.80 -2.96 -27.59
CA THR A 241 2.97 -3.87 -27.61
C THR A 241 2.80 -4.96 -26.57
N PRO A 242 3.16 -6.24 -26.87
CA PRO A 242 3.10 -7.32 -25.90
C PRO A 242 3.94 -7.04 -24.65
N ILE A 243 3.36 -7.28 -23.49
CA ILE A 243 3.99 -7.09 -22.18
C ILE A 243 4.55 -8.44 -21.71
N LYS A 244 5.85 -8.50 -21.44
CA LYS A 244 6.48 -9.72 -20.89
C LYS A 244 5.93 -10.01 -19.49
N SER A 245 5.61 -11.26 -19.19
CA SER A 245 5.11 -11.67 -17.88
C SER A 245 6.06 -11.33 -16.72
N SER A 246 7.37 -11.30 -16.97
CA SER A 246 8.39 -10.90 -15.98
C SER A 246 8.20 -9.46 -15.46
N LEU A 247 7.62 -8.56 -16.27
CA LEU A 247 7.32 -7.17 -15.88
C LEU A 247 6.06 -7.05 -15.00
N ILE A 248 5.23 -8.10 -14.96
CA ILE A 248 3.98 -8.12 -14.18
C ILE A 248 4.18 -8.88 -12.87
N GLY A 249 4.82 -10.05 -12.93
CA GLY A 249 5.15 -10.84 -11.75
C GLY A 249 5.43 -12.31 -12.06
N LYS A 250 6.36 -12.91 -11.33
CA LYS A 250 6.82 -14.30 -11.54
C LYS A 250 5.69 -15.34 -11.61
N ARG A 251 4.62 -15.18 -10.82
CA ARG A 251 3.49 -16.11 -10.79
C ARG A 251 2.65 -16.12 -12.07
N PHE A 252 2.79 -15.11 -12.92
CA PHE A 252 2.11 -14.99 -14.21
C PHE A 252 3.00 -15.39 -15.39
N GLY A 253 4.23 -15.83 -15.11
CA GLY A 253 5.11 -16.43 -16.08
C GLY A 253 4.78 -17.91 -16.33
N TYR A 254 5.47 -18.52 -17.29
CA TYR A 254 5.24 -19.90 -17.73
C TYR A 254 5.19 -20.89 -16.55
N GLU A 255 6.23 -20.93 -15.73
CA GLU A 255 6.27 -21.83 -14.56
C GLU A 255 5.16 -21.55 -13.54
N GLY A 256 4.80 -20.29 -13.33
CA GLY A 256 3.74 -19.90 -12.40
C GLY A 256 2.36 -20.37 -12.85
N ILE A 257 2.08 -20.29 -14.16
CA ILE A 257 0.85 -20.79 -14.77
C ILE A 257 0.79 -22.33 -14.70
N GLU A 258 1.87 -23.03 -15.07
CA GLU A 258 1.95 -24.48 -14.99
C GLU A 258 1.73 -24.99 -13.55
N LYS A 259 2.38 -24.37 -12.57
CA LYS A 259 2.14 -24.69 -11.15
C LYS A 259 0.67 -24.49 -10.75
N ARG A 260 0.04 -23.41 -11.23
CA ARG A 260 -1.37 -23.12 -10.93
C ARG A 260 -2.28 -24.14 -11.55
N ILE A 261 -2.04 -24.54 -12.80
CA ILE A 261 -2.77 -25.59 -13.51
C ILE A 261 -2.67 -26.91 -12.74
N ALA A 262 -1.48 -27.32 -12.35
CA ALA A 262 -1.25 -28.55 -11.60
C ALA A 262 -2.03 -28.59 -10.27
N VAL A 263 -2.06 -27.46 -9.54
CA VAL A 263 -2.86 -27.32 -8.31
C VAL A 263 -4.35 -27.43 -8.61
N ASN A 264 -4.85 -26.71 -9.61
CA ASN A 264 -6.26 -26.74 -9.97
C ASN A 264 -6.71 -28.14 -10.39
N VAL A 265 -5.95 -28.83 -11.23
CA VAL A 265 -6.23 -30.22 -11.66
C VAL A 265 -6.31 -31.17 -10.48
N ARG A 266 -5.35 -31.05 -9.53
CA ARG A 266 -5.37 -31.86 -8.30
C ARG A 266 -6.60 -31.58 -7.45
N ASP A 267 -6.94 -30.30 -7.26
CA ASP A 267 -8.10 -29.90 -6.44
C ASP A 267 -9.41 -30.35 -7.06
N PHE A 268 -9.53 -30.32 -8.38
CA PHE A 268 -10.67 -30.89 -9.12
C PHE A 268 -10.81 -32.41 -8.91
N ARG A 269 -9.70 -33.14 -9.08
CA ARG A 269 -9.72 -34.61 -8.88
C ARG A 269 -10.12 -35.01 -7.45
N ASN A 270 -9.69 -34.19 -6.47
CA ASN A 270 -9.99 -34.45 -5.07
C ASN A 270 -11.36 -33.92 -4.62
N ARG A 271 -12.21 -33.43 -5.52
CA ARG A 271 -13.53 -32.83 -5.25
C ARG A 271 -13.49 -31.72 -4.15
N LYS A 272 -12.35 -31.08 -3.96
CA LYS A 272 -12.18 -30.01 -2.97
C LYS A 272 -12.77 -28.68 -3.42
N TRP A 273 -13.22 -28.59 -4.66
CA TRP A 273 -13.78 -27.36 -5.19
C TRP A 273 -15.14 -27.63 -5.81
N GLN A 274 -16.16 -26.87 -5.39
CA GLN A 274 -17.46 -26.80 -6.04
C GLN A 274 -17.59 -25.44 -6.73
N PRO A 275 -18.01 -25.38 -8.00
CA PRO A 275 -18.26 -24.12 -8.67
C PRO A 275 -19.36 -23.36 -7.93
N LYS A 276 -19.10 -22.12 -7.54
CA LYS A 276 -20.17 -21.18 -7.21
C LYS A 276 -20.80 -20.78 -8.54
N ILE A 277 -21.98 -21.26 -8.81
CA ILE A 277 -22.79 -20.77 -9.92
C ILE A 277 -23.26 -19.38 -9.47
N HIS A 278 -22.60 -18.33 -9.96
CA HIS A 278 -23.22 -17.02 -9.96
C HIS A 278 -24.21 -17.03 -11.11
N ASP A 279 -25.47 -16.95 -10.78
CA ASP A 279 -26.51 -16.69 -11.76
C ASP A 279 -26.17 -15.36 -12.45
N ALA A 280 -25.65 -15.46 -13.64
CA ALA A 280 -25.55 -14.34 -14.56
C ALA A 280 -26.96 -14.11 -15.10
N VAL A 281 -27.80 -13.45 -14.31
CA VAL A 281 -29.11 -13.00 -14.77
C VAL A 281 -29.08 -11.48 -14.82
N THR A 282 -29.29 -11.02 -16.06
CA THR A 282 -29.61 -9.70 -16.59
C THR A 282 -28.54 -8.64 -16.61
#